data_09bd7aa39853cc223609ed99a9fbddd1
#
_entry.id   09bd7aa39853cc223609ed99a9fbddd1
#
_cell.length_a   1.000
_cell.length_b   1.000
_cell.length_c   1.000
_cell.angle_alpha   90.00
_cell.angle_beta   90.00
_cell.angle_gamma   90.00
#
_symmetry.space_group_name_H-M   'P 1'
#
loop_
_entity.id
_entity.type
_entity.pdbx_description
1 polymer ?
#
loop_
_entity_poly.entity_id
_entity_poly.type
_entity_poly.pdbx_seq_one_letter_code
_entity_poly.pdbx_strand_id
1 'polypeptide(L)' 'MAHKPKYARYTIRRDTFGWSVIDVLTGLVACQDTVTLTGLSAEDADDLADSLSWLARRDEERRDGHG' A
#
# COMPACT_ATOMS: atom_id res chain seq x y z
N MET A 1 -3.88 -8.45 -20.46
CA MET A 1 -3.63 -8.36 -19.16
C MET A 1 -4.31 -7.26 -18.46
N ALA A 2 -4.97 -7.56 -17.47
CA ALA A 2 -5.74 -6.56 -16.77
C ALA A 2 -4.82 -5.60 -16.08
N HIS A 3 -5.12 -4.33 -16.25
CA HIS A 3 -4.34 -3.31 -15.61
C HIS A 3 -4.91 -3.05 -14.23
N LYS A 4 -4.07 -3.04 -13.21
CA LYS A 4 -4.53 -2.76 -11.90
C LYS A 4 -4.45 -1.29 -11.61
N PRO A 5 -5.34 -0.77 -10.80
CA PRO A 5 -5.21 0.60 -10.34
C PRO A 5 -3.92 0.72 -9.56
N LYS A 6 -3.26 1.85 -9.66
CA LYS A 6 -2.01 2.04 -9.02
C LYS A 6 -2.13 1.91 -7.51
N TYR A 7 -3.16 2.50 -6.95
CA TYR A 7 -3.39 2.39 -5.52
C TYR A 7 -4.76 1.77 -5.30
N ALA A 8 -4.80 0.62 -4.69
CA ALA A 8 -6.06 -0.02 -4.37
C ALA A 8 -6.27 -0.06 -2.86
N ARG A 9 -5.44 -0.79 -2.13
CA ARG A 9 -5.58 -0.93 -0.70
C ARG A 9 -4.75 0.09 0.05
N TYR A 10 -3.63 0.47 -0.51
CA TYR A 10 -2.72 1.40 0.13
C TYR A 10 -2.57 2.62 -0.76
N THR A 11 -2.41 3.78 -0.14
CA THR A 11 -2.20 5.03 -0.87
C THR A 11 -1.07 5.79 -0.18
N ILE A 12 -0.71 6.95 -0.68
CA ILE A 12 0.34 7.74 -0.05
C ILE A 12 -0.22 9.08 0.39
N ARG A 13 0.40 9.66 1.40
CA ARG A 13 0.00 10.96 1.92
C ARG A 13 1.24 11.69 2.40
N ARG A 14 1.27 12.99 2.19
CA ARG A 14 2.37 13.80 2.65
C ARG A 14 2.36 13.88 4.17
N ASP A 15 3.53 13.74 4.79
CA ASP A 15 3.63 13.88 6.24
C ASP A 15 4.67 14.95 6.57
N THR A 16 4.99 15.11 7.84
CA THR A 16 5.90 16.17 8.29
C THR A 16 7.31 15.99 7.74
N PHE A 17 7.73 14.74 7.60
CA PHE A 17 9.09 14.46 7.20
C PHE A 17 9.22 13.95 5.77
N GLY A 18 8.12 13.78 5.08
CA GLY A 18 8.13 13.28 3.72
C GLY A 18 6.80 12.71 3.34
N TRP A 19 6.75 11.42 3.06
CA TRP A 19 5.53 10.76 2.63
C TRP A 19 5.29 9.50 3.44
N SER A 20 4.03 9.16 3.61
CA SER A 20 3.61 7.97 4.33
C SER A 20 2.78 7.08 3.45
N VAL A 21 2.80 5.78 3.73
CA VAL A 21 1.89 4.83 3.09
C VAL A 21 0.73 4.60 4.05
N ILE A 22 -0.48 4.76 3.56
CA ILE A 22 -1.70 4.68 4.37
C ILE A 22 -2.53 3.47 3.94
N ASP A 23 -2.99 2.70 4.91
CA ASP A 23 -3.91 1.61 4.66
C ASP A 23 -5.31 2.20 4.57
N VAL A 24 -5.91 2.14 3.40
CA VAL A 24 -7.19 2.78 3.13
C VAL A 24 -8.32 2.17 3.97
N LEU A 25 -8.21 0.89 4.29
CA LEU A 25 -9.25 0.22 5.06
C LEU A 25 -9.30 0.68 6.51
N THR A 26 -8.16 0.95 7.09
CA THR A 26 -8.11 1.36 8.49
C THR A 26 -7.91 2.86 8.66
N GLY A 27 -7.42 3.52 7.63
CA GLY A 27 -7.08 4.93 7.70
C GLY A 27 -5.79 5.21 8.45
N LEU A 28 -5.06 4.15 8.80
CA LEU A 28 -3.84 4.30 9.57
C LEU A 28 -2.61 4.12 8.71
N VAL A 29 -1.47 4.59 9.21
CA VAL A 29 -0.21 4.42 8.51
C VAL A 29 0.13 2.94 8.47
N ALA A 30 0.55 2.47 7.31
CA ALA A 30 0.91 1.07 7.13
C ALA A 30 2.22 0.76 7.82
N CYS A 31 2.39 -0.50 8.16
CA CYS A 31 3.57 -0.98 8.84
C CYS A 31 4.10 -2.18 8.08
N GLN A 32 5.40 -2.26 7.94
CA GLN A 32 6.02 -3.41 7.31
C GLN A 32 7.14 -3.90 8.21
N ASP A 33 7.05 -5.15 8.65
CA ASP A 33 8.04 -5.74 9.56
C ASP A 33 8.24 -4.86 10.78
N THR A 34 7.16 -4.42 11.37
CA THR A 34 7.11 -3.55 12.55
C THR A 34 7.68 -2.15 12.31
N VAL A 35 7.99 -1.82 11.07
CA VAL A 35 8.47 -0.49 10.73
C VAL A 35 7.32 0.32 10.14
N THR A 36 7.04 1.46 10.74
CA THR A 36 6.01 2.35 10.25
C THR A 36 6.50 3.06 9.00
N LEU A 37 5.69 3.06 7.96
CA LEU A 37 6.11 3.61 6.66
C LEU A 37 5.81 5.10 6.58
N THR A 38 6.68 5.89 7.22
CA THR A 38 6.58 7.36 7.22
C THR A 38 7.92 7.97 6.86
N GLY A 39 7.91 9.25 6.56
CA GLY A 39 9.14 9.98 6.27
C GLY A 39 9.85 9.49 5.03
N LEU A 40 9.11 8.93 4.09
CA LEU A 40 9.69 8.37 2.88
C LEU A 40 9.76 9.42 1.79
N SER A 41 10.64 9.19 0.80
CA SER A 41 10.61 10.01 -0.39
C SER A 41 9.32 9.72 -1.14
N ALA A 42 8.89 10.65 -1.98
CA ALA A 42 7.67 10.43 -2.76
C ALA A 42 7.80 9.17 -3.62
N GLU A 43 8.98 8.96 -4.16
CA GLU A 43 9.23 7.82 -5.01
C GLU A 43 9.13 6.50 -4.25
N ASP A 44 9.74 6.45 -3.06
CA ASP A 44 9.70 5.26 -2.24
C ASP A 44 8.29 4.96 -1.76
N ALA A 45 7.57 5.98 -1.32
CA ALA A 45 6.20 5.81 -0.85
C ALA A 45 5.33 5.29 -1.99
N ASP A 46 5.49 5.84 -3.16
CA ASP A 46 4.74 5.43 -4.34
C ASP A 46 4.97 3.95 -4.64
N ASP A 47 6.23 3.54 -4.67
CA ASP A 47 6.59 2.16 -4.95
C ASP A 47 6.04 1.21 -3.90
N LEU A 48 6.16 1.58 -2.63
CA LEU A 48 5.69 0.73 -1.56
C LEU A 48 4.16 0.60 -1.56
N ALA A 49 3.46 1.71 -1.77
CA ALA A 49 2.01 1.66 -1.81
C ALA A 49 1.53 0.79 -2.96
N ASP A 50 2.18 0.89 -4.09
CA ASP A 50 1.82 0.11 -5.26
C ASP A 50 2.09 -1.38 -5.03
N SER A 51 3.26 -1.70 -4.50
CA SER A 51 3.62 -3.09 -4.23
C SER A 51 2.72 -3.72 -3.18
N LEU A 52 2.46 -3.00 -2.10
CA LEU A 52 1.60 -3.53 -1.04
C LEU A 52 0.17 -3.69 -1.53
N SER A 53 -0.31 -2.77 -2.34
CA SER A 53 -1.65 -2.88 -2.91
C SER A 53 -1.75 -4.10 -3.82
N TRP A 54 -0.71 -4.34 -4.61
CA TRP A 54 -0.68 -5.48 -5.50
C TRP A 54 -0.68 -6.79 -4.71
N LEU A 55 0.10 -6.87 -3.62
CA LEU A 55 0.13 -8.06 -2.79
C LEU A 55 -1.21 -8.30 -2.10
N ALA A 56 -1.85 -7.24 -1.62
CA ALA A 56 -3.15 -7.37 -0.99
C ALA A 56 -4.18 -7.89 -1.98
N ARG A 57 -4.12 -7.41 -3.22
CA ARG A 57 -5.04 -7.86 -4.25
C ARG A 57 -4.80 -9.33 -4.59
N ARG A 58 -3.56 -9.74 -4.66
CA ARG A 58 -3.25 -11.14 -4.92
C ARG A 58 -3.79 -12.04 -3.84
N ASP A 59 -3.66 -11.62 -2.59
CA ASP A 59 -4.18 -12.40 -1.49
C ASP A 59 -5.68 -12.56 -1.56
N GLU A 60 -6.38 -11.49 -1.90
CA GLU A 60 -7.83 -11.52 -2.03
C GLU A 60 -8.26 -12.43 -3.17
N GLU A 61 -7.57 -12.32 -4.27
CA GLU A 61 -7.89 -13.15 -5.43
C GLU A 61 -7.66 -14.61 -5.14
N ARG A 62 -6.58 -14.90 -4.44
CA ARG A 62 -6.26 -16.26 -4.11
C ARG A 62 -7.31 -16.86 -3.18
N ARG A 63 -7.78 -16.07 -2.23
CA ARG A 63 -8.78 -16.51 -1.29
C ARG A 63 -10.10 -16.78 -1.98
N ASP A 64 -10.49 -15.88 -2.86
CA ASP A 64 -11.72 -16.02 -3.62
C ASP A 64 -11.67 -17.20 -4.55
N GLY A 65 -10.56 -17.37 -5.21
CA GLY A 65 -10.39 -18.43 -6.16
C GLY A 65 -10.43 -19.80 -5.55
N HIS A 66 -10.26 -19.92 -4.25
CA HIS A 66 -10.31 -21.15 -3.57
C HIS A 66 -11.67 -21.55 -3.31
N GLY A 67 -12.50 -20.65 -3.32
CA GLY A 67 -13.94 -20.76 -3.27
C GLY A 67 -14.51 -21.86 -2.56
#